data_8f64546fb699ded39cc8e79f7f2a80fa
#
_entry.id   8f64546fb699ded39cc8e79f7f2a80fa
#
_cell.length_a   1.000
_cell.length_b   1.000
_cell.length_c   1.000
_cell.angle_alpha   90.00
_cell.angle_beta   90.00
_cell.angle_gamma   90.00
#
_symmetry.space_group_name_H-M   'P 1'
#
loop_
_entity.id
_entity.type
_entity.pdbx_description
1 polymer ?
#
loop_
_entity_poly.entity_id
_entity_poly.type
_entity_poly.pdbx_seq_one_letter_code
_entity_poly.pdbx_strand_id
1 'polypeptide(L)'
;VRDFETYDLDGLWKLPVVWFKYKDGYLAKDDRMIGKPVPGFYAEDMEKCIPEAARYNEKEQVEDWEARYLIPYLTKALQECHKEIEALKRKVA
;
A
#
# COMPACT_ATOMS: atom_id res chain seq x y z
N VAL A 1 -20.61 -5.48 -8.90
CA VAL A 1 -20.00 -5.53 -7.54
C VAL A 1 -19.71 -6.97 -7.17
N ARG A 2 -18.52 -7.25 -6.69
CA ARG A 2 -18.14 -8.56 -6.20
C ARG A 2 -17.50 -8.47 -4.83
N ASP A 3 -17.45 -9.58 -4.11
CA ASP A 3 -16.77 -9.63 -2.83
C ASP A 3 -15.26 -9.55 -3.02
N PHE A 4 -14.59 -9.01 -2.03
CA PHE A 4 -13.13 -8.97 -1.99
C PHE A 4 -12.64 -10.36 -1.55
N GLU A 5 -11.88 -11.02 -2.42
CA GLU A 5 -11.41 -12.39 -2.18
C GLU A 5 -9.95 -12.41 -1.75
N THR A 6 -9.51 -13.53 -1.19
CA THR A 6 -8.12 -13.69 -0.73
C THR A 6 -7.11 -13.48 -1.85
N TYR A 7 -7.43 -13.92 -3.07
CA TYR A 7 -6.51 -13.74 -4.20
C TYR A 7 -6.30 -12.28 -4.59
N ASP A 8 -7.22 -11.39 -4.20
CA ASP A 8 -7.04 -9.94 -4.43
C ASP A 8 -5.86 -9.37 -3.64
N LEU A 9 -5.39 -10.09 -2.63
CA LEU A 9 -4.24 -9.66 -1.81
C LEU A 9 -2.88 -10.01 -2.41
N ASP A 10 -2.85 -10.73 -3.54
CA ASP A 10 -1.58 -11.22 -4.10
C ASP A 10 -0.57 -10.10 -4.35
N GLY A 11 -1.03 -8.96 -4.86
CA GLY A 11 -0.15 -7.81 -5.08
C GLY A 11 0.34 -7.18 -3.79
N LEU A 12 -0.49 -7.19 -2.75
CA LEU A 12 -0.13 -6.60 -1.47
C LEU A 12 1.07 -7.32 -0.83
N TRP A 13 1.13 -8.65 -0.95
CA TRP A 13 2.23 -9.43 -0.37
C TRP A 13 3.57 -9.14 -1.04
N LYS A 14 3.56 -8.60 -2.25
CA LYS A 14 4.75 -8.32 -3.05
C LYS A 14 5.16 -6.85 -3.03
N LEU A 15 4.34 -5.98 -2.43
CA LEU A 15 4.56 -4.54 -2.47
C LEU A 15 5.71 -4.15 -1.53
N PRO A 16 6.82 -3.61 -2.04
CA PRO A 16 7.93 -3.19 -1.18
C PRO A 16 7.57 -1.96 -0.34
N VAL A 17 7.98 -1.97 0.91
CA VAL A 17 7.86 -0.81 1.80
C VAL A 17 9.27 -0.22 1.94
N VAL A 18 9.40 1.06 1.66
CA VAL A 18 10.71 1.70 1.59
C VAL A 18 10.72 2.99 2.42
N TRP A 19 11.92 3.41 2.81
CA TRP A 19 12.15 4.74 3.37
C TRP A 19 12.60 5.66 2.25
N PHE A 20 12.02 6.85 2.15
CA PHE A 20 12.43 7.82 1.14
C PHE A 20 12.27 9.23 1.69
N LYS A 21 12.86 10.20 0.97
CA LYS A 21 12.69 11.62 1.23
C LYS A 21 12.04 12.26 0.02
N TYR A 22 11.10 13.17 0.26
CA TYR A 22 10.52 13.92 -0.85
C TYR A 22 11.56 14.88 -1.42
N LYS A 23 11.53 15.05 -2.74
CA LYS A 23 12.41 16.00 -3.43
C LYS A 23 12.06 17.43 -3.02
N ASP A 24 13.06 18.30 -3.07
CA ASP A 24 12.86 19.73 -2.81
C ASP A 24 11.75 20.28 -3.73
N GLY A 25 10.84 21.05 -3.14
CA GLY A 25 9.73 21.64 -3.87
C GLY A 25 8.54 20.73 -4.13
N TYR A 26 8.63 19.48 -3.79
CA TYR A 26 7.51 18.52 -3.95
C TYR A 26 6.42 18.74 -2.90
N LEU A 27 6.82 19.04 -1.66
CA LEU A 27 5.89 19.30 -0.57
C LEU A 27 5.77 20.79 -0.31
N ALA A 28 4.67 21.19 0.34
CA ALA A 28 4.51 22.57 0.80
C ALA A 28 5.64 22.95 1.76
N LYS A 29 6.03 24.23 1.79
CA LYS A 29 7.16 24.70 2.58
C LYS A 29 7.05 24.42 4.08
N ASP A 30 5.83 24.34 4.59
CA ASP A 30 5.56 24.10 6.00
C ASP A 30 5.25 22.64 6.32
N ASP A 31 5.40 21.74 5.33
CA ASP A 31 5.14 20.31 5.54
C ASP A 31 6.21 19.72 6.45
N ARG A 32 5.76 18.99 7.47
CA ARG A 32 6.64 18.37 8.46
C ARG A 32 7.54 17.28 7.89
N MET A 33 7.22 16.77 6.71
CA MET A 33 7.99 15.72 6.05
C MET A 33 9.20 16.23 5.27
N ILE A 34 9.34 17.56 5.11
CA ILE A 34 10.47 18.14 4.38
C ILE A 34 11.79 17.73 5.04
N GLY A 35 12.67 17.15 4.22
CA GLY A 35 14.01 16.77 4.66
C GLY A 35 14.09 15.55 5.58
N LYS A 36 12.95 14.94 5.91
CA LYS A 36 12.92 13.78 6.80
C LYS A 36 12.66 12.50 6.01
N PRO A 37 13.31 11.38 6.36
CA PRO A 37 12.94 10.10 5.77
C PRO A 37 11.56 9.69 6.27
N VAL A 38 10.74 9.17 5.38
CA VAL A 38 9.39 8.68 5.69
C VAL A 38 9.22 7.27 5.12
N PRO A 39 8.45 6.41 5.81
CA PRO A 39 8.14 5.12 5.22
C PRO A 39 7.04 5.28 4.18
N GLY A 40 7.10 4.48 3.14
CA GLY A 40 6.08 4.55 2.11
C GLY A 40 6.35 3.58 0.98
N PHE A 41 5.77 3.88 -0.17
CA PHE A 41 5.84 3.04 -1.37
C PHE A 41 6.27 3.91 -2.54
N TYR A 42 7.05 3.32 -3.44
CA TYR A 42 7.27 3.96 -4.73
C TYR A 42 6.02 3.80 -5.59
N ALA A 43 5.65 4.86 -6.32
CA ALA A 43 4.47 4.84 -7.18
C ALA A 43 4.57 3.76 -8.25
N GLU A 44 5.76 3.51 -8.77
CA GLU A 44 6.01 2.49 -9.78
C GLU A 44 5.75 1.08 -9.24
N ASP A 45 6.12 0.83 -7.98
CA ASP A 45 5.84 -0.45 -7.33
C ASP A 45 4.34 -0.61 -7.09
N MET A 46 3.67 0.46 -6.69
CA MET A 46 2.22 0.45 -6.49
C MET A 46 1.50 0.12 -7.80
N GLU A 47 1.93 0.71 -8.91
CA GLU A 47 1.35 0.44 -10.21
C GLU A 47 1.45 -1.03 -10.60
N LYS A 48 2.58 -1.67 -10.28
CA LYS A 48 2.79 -3.09 -10.59
C LYS A 48 1.99 -4.02 -9.69
N CYS A 49 1.90 -3.70 -8.41
CA CYS A 49 1.32 -4.60 -7.41
C CYS A 49 -0.16 -4.37 -7.19
N ILE A 50 -0.59 -3.11 -7.11
CA ILE A 50 -1.99 -2.74 -6.88
C ILE A 50 -2.30 -1.57 -7.82
N PRO A 51 -2.49 -1.85 -9.12
CA PRO A 51 -2.65 -0.77 -10.12
C PRO A 51 -3.82 0.17 -9.86
N GLU A 52 -4.89 -0.29 -9.24
CA GLU A 52 -6.04 0.57 -8.93
C GLU A 52 -5.71 1.64 -7.88
N ALA A 53 -4.65 1.46 -7.11
CA ALA A 53 -4.21 2.47 -6.13
C ALA A 53 -3.21 3.47 -6.72
N ALA A 54 -2.75 3.27 -7.95
CA ALA A 54 -1.81 4.18 -8.59
C ALA A 54 -2.52 5.44 -9.07
N ARG A 55 -1.85 6.57 -8.97
CA ARG A 55 -2.35 7.86 -9.47
C ARG A 55 -1.42 8.35 -10.58
N TYR A 56 -2.02 8.92 -11.60
CA TYR A 56 -1.31 9.35 -12.81
C TYR A 56 -1.37 10.86 -12.97
N ASN A 57 -0.32 11.43 -13.57
CA ASN A 57 -0.29 12.84 -13.92
C ASN A 57 -0.97 13.07 -15.27
N GLU A 58 -0.93 14.32 -15.75
CA GLU A 58 -1.56 14.71 -17.02
C GLU A 58 -0.96 13.99 -18.24
N LYS A 59 0.28 13.52 -18.12
CA LYS A 59 0.98 12.80 -19.19
C LYS A 59 0.79 11.29 -19.09
N GLU A 60 -0.13 10.82 -18.25
CA GLU A 60 -0.42 9.41 -18.00
C GLU A 60 0.77 8.64 -17.42
N GLN A 61 1.68 9.33 -16.75
CA GLN A 61 2.80 8.73 -16.04
C GLN A 61 2.42 8.56 -14.57
N VAL A 62 2.81 7.43 -13.97
CA VAL A 62 2.50 7.20 -12.56
C VAL A 62 3.25 8.22 -11.70
N GLU A 63 2.53 8.86 -10.79
CA GLU A 63 3.03 9.97 -9.99
C GLU A 63 2.98 9.67 -8.49
N ASP A 64 1.92 8.99 -8.04
CA ASP A 64 1.64 8.82 -6.63
C ASP A 64 0.73 7.62 -6.45
N TRP A 65 0.27 7.41 -5.23
CA TRP A 65 -0.67 6.34 -4.91
C TRP A 65 -1.73 6.87 -3.94
N GLU A 66 -2.88 6.19 -3.91
CA GLU A 66 -4.04 6.62 -3.14
C GLU A 66 -4.24 5.71 -1.93
N ALA A 67 -4.04 6.25 -0.72
CA ALA A 67 -4.14 5.49 0.51
C ALA A 67 -5.53 4.89 0.72
N ARG A 68 -6.59 5.59 0.28
CA ARG A 68 -7.96 5.09 0.47
C ARG A 68 -8.21 3.76 -0.23
N TYR A 69 -7.51 3.52 -1.34
CA TYR A 69 -7.63 2.24 -2.03
C TYR A 69 -6.91 1.12 -1.29
N LEU A 70 -5.90 1.46 -0.48
CA LEU A 70 -5.14 0.46 0.28
C LEU A 70 -5.82 0.03 1.57
N ILE A 71 -6.63 0.88 2.17
CA ILE A 71 -7.25 0.57 3.46
C ILE A 71 -8.07 -0.72 3.42
N PRO A 72 -8.94 -0.97 2.43
CA PRO A 72 -9.65 -2.24 2.34
C PRO A 72 -8.72 -3.44 2.16
N TYR A 73 -7.62 -3.29 1.41
CA TYR A 73 -6.63 -4.34 1.23
C TYR A 73 -6.00 -4.71 2.56
N LEU A 74 -5.59 -3.70 3.33
CA LEU A 74 -4.96 -3.92 4.64
C LEU A 74 -5.95 -4.54 5.62
N THR A 75 -7.20 -4.10 5.59
CA THR A 75 -8.27 -4.65 6.43
C THR A 75 -8.47 -6.13 6.14
N LYS A 76 -8.59 -6.47 4.86
CA LYS A 76 -8.77 -7.88 4.45
C LYS A 76 -7.55 -8.72 4.83
N ALA A 77 -6.34 -8.18 4.64
CA ALA A 77 -5.11 -8.87 4.99
C ALA A 77 -5.06 -9.20 6.48
N LEU A 78 -5.41 -8.23 7.33
CA LEU A 78 -5.45 -8.45 8.78
C LEU A 78 -6.48 -9.51 9.17
N GLN A 79 -7.65 -9.49 8.53
CA GLN A 79 -8.69 -10.48 8.79
C GLN A 79 -8.24 -11.89 8.40
N GLU A 80 -7.57 -12.03 7.25
CA GLU A 80 -7.06 -13.33 6.81
C GLU A 80 -5.95 -13.82 7.72
N CYS A 81 -5.02 -12.95 8.13
CA CYS A 81 -3.96 -13.31 9.08
C CYS A 81 -4.56 -13.73 10.42
N HIS A 82 -5.58 -13.04 10.88
CA HIS A 82 -6.26 -13.38 12.13
C HIS A 82 -6.86 -14.79 12.06
N LYS A 83 -7.52 -15.12 10.96
CA LYS A 83 -8.09 -16.46 10.75
C LYS A 83 -7.02 -17.54 10.79
N GLU A 84 -5.87 -17.28 10.15
CA GLU A 84 -4.78 -18.25 10.13
C GLU A 84 -4.16 -18.44 11.51
N ILE A 85 -4.01 -17.36 12.28
CA ILE A 85 -3.51 -17.44 13.64
C ILE A 85 -4.46 -18.26 14.52
N GLU A 86 -5.76 -18.02 14.43
CA GLU A 86 -6.75 -18.77 15.19
C GLU A 86 -6.74 -20.28 14.82
N ALA A 87 -6.59 -20.58 13.52
CA ALA A 87 -6.48 -21.95 13.05
C ALA A 87 -5.23 -22.65 13.61
N LEU A 88 -4.09 -21.94 13.63
CA LEU A 88 -2.84 -22.46 14.19
C LEU A 88 -2.95 -22.71 15.70
N LYS A 89 -3.60 -21.79 16.43
CA LYS A 89 -3.84 -21.98 17.85
C LYS A 89 -4.63 -23.24 18.16
N ARG A 90 -5.63 -23.54 17.34
CA ARG A 90 -6.44 -24.74 17.49
C ARG A 90 -5.64 -26.02 17.27
N LYS A 91 -4.68 -25.97 16.34
CA LYS A 91 -3.85 -27.13 16.01
C LYS A 91 -2.84 -27.46 17.11
N VAL A 92 -2.38 -26.45 17.86
CA VAL A 92 -1.35 -26.63 18.90
C VAL A 92 -1.92 -26.68 20.31
N ALA A 93 -3.21 -26.47 20.45
CA ALA A 93 -3.87 -26.50 21.76
C ALA A 93 -4.14 -27.92 22.24
#